data_0d3c49986e1ec7bcc6cf6eeb55dda677
#
_entry.id   0d3c49986e1ec7bcc6cf6eeb55dda677
#
_cell.length_a   1.000
_cell.length_b   1.000
_cell.length_c   1.000
_cell.angle_alpha   90.00
_cell.angle_beta   90.00
_cell.angle_gamma   90.00
#
_symmetry.space_group_name_H-M   'P 1'
#
loop_
_entity.id
_entity.type
_entity.pdbx_description
1 polymer ?
#
loop_
_entity_poly.entity_id
_entity_poly.type
_entity_poly.pdbx_seq_one_letter_code
_entity_poly.pdbx_strand_id
1 'polypeptide(L)'
;MSPLQTLLASHRAGANVGLYSVCCSNEQVLRAAMHVAQAHGTVLLVEATSNQVDQFGGYTGMTPPQYRDYVGTLADEEGFPRERLILGGDHLGPNAWQKRPAAEAMTHARVLIEAYVAAGFHKIHLDCSMSCADDPVPLPDAIVAARSAELAEIAERTAAEHGLPPPVYVIGTEVPIPGGEASLAEGLQVTTPAAAAQTLAIHQQAFDTPQLRDAWQRVIAMVVQPGVDLSLIHISEPTRLL
;
A
#
# COMPACT_ATOMS: atom_id res chain seq x y z
N MET A 1 13.61 2.92 -15.85
CA MET A 1 12.32 2.32 -15.46
C MET A 1 12.59 1.30 -14.38
N SER A 2 11.84 1.32 -13.28
CA SER A 2 11.95 0.29 -12.25
C SER A 2 11.44 -1.07 -12.78
N PRO A 3 11.83 -2.21 -12.17
CA PRO A 3 11.29 -3.52 -12.57
C PRO A 3 9.76 -3.56 -12.57
N LEU A 4 9.11 -2.91 -11.61
CA LEU A 4 7.66 -2.81 -11.53
C LEU A 4 7.07 -2.02 -12.71
N GLN A 5 7.67 -0.89 -13.08
CA GLN A 5 7.22 -0.10 -14.23
C GLN A 5 7.39 -0.86 -15.56
N THR A 6 8.46 -1.65 -15.69
CA THR A 6 8.69 -2.51 -16.86
C THR A 6 7.62 -3.59 -16.98
N LEU A 7 7.29 -4.25 -15.87
CA LEU A 7 6.22 -5.27 -15.81
C LEU A 7 4.86 -4.66 -16.18
N LEU A 8 4.54 -3.50 -15.63
CA LEU A 8 3.30 -2.77 -15.94
C LEU A 8 3.21 -2.36 -17.41
N ALA A 9 4.31 -1.90 -17.99
CA ALA A 9 4.36 -1.56 -19.43
C ALA A 9 4.10 -2.82 -20.29
N SER A 10 4.69 -3.95 -19.93
CA SER A 10 4.47 -5.23 -20.62
C SER A 10 3.00 -5.69 -20.51
N HIS A 11 2.41 -5.59 -19.32
CA HIS A 11 0.99 -5.90 -19.12
C HIS A 11 0.08 -5.00 -19.97
N ARG A 12 0.32 -3.68 -19.99
CA ARG A 12 -0.43 -2.73 -20.81
C ARG A 12 -0.27 -3.01 -22.32
N ALA A 13 0.84 -3.59 -22.73
CA ALA A 13 1.07 -4.04 -24.12
C ALA A 13 0.41 -5.40 -24.43
N GLY A 14 -0.36 -5.98 -23.52
CA GLY A 14 -1.10 -7.21 -23.70
C GLY A 14 -0.33 -8.48 -23.34
N ALA A 15 0.85 -8.38 -22.72
CA ALA A 15 1.55 -9.55 -22.21
C ALA A 15 0.81 -10.14 -21.00
N ASN A 16 0.72 -11.47 -20.94
CA ASN A 16 0.14 -12.17 -19.80
C ASN A 16 1.17 -12.27 -18.66
N VAL A 17 1.37 -11.16 -17.98
CA VAL A 17 2.30 -11.03 -16.86
C VAL A 17 1.58 -10.48 -15.63
N GLY A 18 2.04 -10.88 -14.45
CA GLY A 18 1.52 -10.41 -13.17
C GLY A 18 2.60 -10.44 -12.10
N LEU A 19 2.30 -9.80 -10.98
CA LEU A 19 3.14 -9.79 -9.80
C LEU A 19 2.23 -9.99 -8.59
N TYR A 20 2.52 -10.99 -7.78
CA TYR A 20 1.87 -11.13 -6.48
C TYR A 20 2.60 -10.29 -5.43
N SER A 21 1.84 -9.76 -4.49
CA SER A 21 2.34 -9.01 -3.36
C SER A 21 2.37 -9.90 -2.12
N VAL A 22 3.51 -9.93 -1.45
CA VAL A 22 3.71 -10.68 -0.21
C VAL A 22 3.68 -9.69 0.95
N CYS A 23 2.49 -9.43 1.47
CA CYS A 23 2.28 -8.57 2.64
C CYS A 23 2.42 -9.40 3.90
N CYS A 24 3.65 -9.69 4.31
CA CYS A 24 3.94 -10.59 5.41
C CYS A 24 5.29 -10.28 6.05
N SER A 25 5.38 -10.39 7.38
CA SER A 25 6.62 -10.27 8.16
C SER A 25 7.15 -11.63 8.67
N ASN A 26 6.47 -12.73 8.36
CA ASN A 26 6.92 -14.05 8.77
C ASN A 26 8.10 -14.52 7.93
N GLU A 27 9.20 -14.88 8.59
CA GLU A 27 10.45 -15.29 7.97
C GLU A 27 10.27 -16.46 6.98
N GLN A 28 9.53 -17.49 7.36
CA GLN A 28 9.35 -18.69 6.54
C GLN A 28 8.58 -18.36 5.24
N VAL A 29 7.57 -17.49 5.33
CA VAL A 29 6.80 -17.05 4.17
C VAL A 29 7.67 -16.22 3.23
N LEU A 30 8.49 -15.30 3.77
CA LEU A 30 9.39 -14.47 2.97
C LEU A 30 10.44 -15.33 2.26
N ARG A 31 11.08 -16.28 2.96
CA ARG A 31 12.04 -17.23 2.36
C ARG A 31 11.41 -18.06 1.26
N ALA A 32 10.22 -18.62 1.51
CA ALA A 32 9.50 -19.38 0.50
C ALA A 32 9.16 -18.54 -0.74
N ALA A 33 8.74 -17.29 -0.55
CA ALA A 33 8.47 -16.36 -1.64
C ALA A 33 9.73 -16.04 -2.46
N MET A 34 10.88 -15.84 -1.80
CA MET A 34 12.17 -15.64 -2.46
C MET A 34 12.59 -16.85 -3.29
N HIS A 35 12.45 -18.08 -2.76
CA HIS A 35 12.72 -19.31 -3.48
C HIS A 35 11.86 -19.44 -4.74
N VAL A 36 10.55 -19.18 -4.63
CA VAL A 36 9.63 -19.24 -5.78
C VAL A 36 9.99 -18.19 -6.82
N ALA A 37 10.22 -16.93 -6.40
CA ALA A 37 10.61 -15.87 -7.32
C ALA A 37 11.95 -16.15 -8.01
N GLN A 38 12.90 -16.76 -7.30
CA GLN A 38 14.19 -17.16 -7.87
C GLN A 38 14.05 -18.27 -8.90
N ALA A 39 13.28 -19.31 -8.59
CA ALA A 39 13.04 -20.43 -9.50
C ALA A 39 12.37 -19.99 -10.81
N HIS A 40 11.51 -18.98 -10.76
CA HIS A 40 10.82 -18.43 -11.93
C HIS A 40 11.54 -17.24 -12.60
N GLY A 41 12.65 -16.79 -12.06
CA GLY A 41 13.38 -15.63 -12.61
C GLY A 41 12.58 -14.32 -12.50
N THR A 42 11.63 -14.19 -11.57
CA THR A 42 10.74 -13.04 -11.42
C THR A 42 11.25 -12.05 -10.37
N VAL A 43 10.74 -10.83 -10.39
CA VAL A 43 10.84 -9.89 -9.28
C VAL A 43 9.92 -10.33 -8.13
N LEU A 44 10.23 -9.89 -6.92
CA LEU A 44 9.41 -10.14 -5.72
C LEU A 44 9.02 -8.80 -5.11
N LEU A 45 7.72 -8.60 -4.90
CA LEU A 45 7.19 -7.48 -4.14
C LEU A 45 6.88 -7.94 -2.71
N VAL A 46 7.59 -7.38 -1.74
CA VAL A 46 7.35 -7.58 -0.32
C VAL A 46 6.77 -6.31 0.28
N GLU A 47 5.67 -6.44 0.97
CA GLU A 47 4.95 -5.31 1.54
C GLU A 47 4.78 -5.42 3.05
N ALA A 48 4.58 -4.27 3.69
CA ALA A 48 4.16 -4.19 5.07
C ALA A 48 3.04 -3.16 5.21
N THR A 49 2.04 -3.47 6.05
CA THR A 49 0.96 -2.53 6.40
C THR A 49 1.41 -1.57 7.50
N SER A 50 0.69 -0.45 7.65
CA SER A 50 0.89 0.49 8.75
C SER A 50 0.72 -0.13 10.14
N ASN A 51 -0.03 -1.22 10.26
CA ASN A 51 -0.17 -1.95 11.53
C ASN A 51 1.02 -2.88 11.80
N GLN A 52 1.64 -3.42 10.76
CA GLN A 52 2.80 -4.31 10.87
C GLN A 52 4.06 -3.52 11.22
N VAL A 53 4.29 -2.44 10.51
CA VAL A 53 5.52 -1.65 10.53
C VAL A 53 5.14 -0.18 10.50
N ASP A 54 5.55 0.59 11.48
CA ASP A 54 5.37 2.03 11.52
C ASP A 54 6.57 2.72 12.17
N GLN A 55 6.53 4.04 12.30
CA GLN A 55 7.60 4.81 12.94
C GLN A 55 7.82 4.47 14.42
N PHE A 56 6.90 3.74 15.05
CA PHE A 56 6.97 3.28 16.44
C PHE A 56 7.25 1.78 16.56
N GLY A 57 7.29 1.06 15.42
CA GLY A 57 7.56 -0.37 15.33
C GLY A 57 6.37 -1.24 14.93
N GLY A 58 5.16 -0.72 14.98
CA GLY A 58 3.95 -1.52 14.71
C GLY A 58 3.86 -2.77 15.60
N TYR A 59 3.11 -3.79 15.18
CA TYR A 59 3.04 -5.03 15.97
C TYR A 59 4.27 -5.95 15.78
N THR A 60 5.09 -5.71 14.77
CA THR A 60 6.33 -6.47 14.54
C THR A 60 7.51 -5.99 15.39
N GLY A 61 7.40 -4.80 15.96
CA GLY A 61 8.49 -4.11 16.64
C GLY A 61 9.51 -3.48 15.69
N MET A 62 9.25 -3.44 14.39
CA MET A 62 10.17 -2.92 13.38
C MET A 62 9.68 -1.60 12.79
N THR A 63 10.58 -0.62 12.73
CA THR A 63 10.41 0.58 11.92
C THR A 63 10.66 0.28 10.43
N PRO A 64 10.23 1.14 9.48
CA PRO A 64 10.46 0.88 8.04
C PRO A 64 11.92 0.60 7.66
N PRO A 65 12.93 1.34 8.16
CA PRO A 65 14.32 0.97 7.91
C PRO A 65 14.70 -0.42 8.45
N GLN A 66 14.23 -0.77 9.66
CA GLN A 66 14.51 -2.07 10.26
C GLN A 66 13.85 -3.21 9.47
N TYR A 67 12.63 -3.02 9.00
CA TYR A 67 11.96 -4.02 8.16
C TYR A 67 12.66 -4.17 6.79
N ARG A 68 13.08 -3.08 6.14
CA ARG A 68 13.93 -3.13 4.94
C ARG A 68 15.18 -3.97 5.18
N ASP A 69 15.89 -3.71 6.28
CA ASP A 69 17.14 -4.39 6.60
C ASP A 69 16.91 -5.87 6.91
N TYR A 70 15.82 -6.18 7.62
CA TYR A 70 15.37 -7.55 7.89
C TYR A 70 15.10 -8.33 6.60
N VAL A 71 14.26 -7.80 5.71
CA VAL A 71 13.95 -8.44 4.43
C VAL A 71 15.20 -8.57 3.56
N GLY A 72 16.05 -7.54 3.58
CA GLY A 72 17.32 -7.55 2.88
C GLY A 72 18.27 -8.64 3.39
N THR A 73 18.37 -8.84 4.70
CA THR A 73 19.16 -9.91 5.29
C THR A 73 18.67 -11.29 4.84
N LEU A 74 17.36 -11.51 4.85
CA LEU A 74 16.78 -12.75 4.33
C LEU A 74 17.11 -12.96 2.85
N ALA A 75 17.04 -11.90 2.04
CA ALA A 75 17.38 -11.98 0.63
C ALA A 75 18.85 -12.40 0.41
N ASP A 76 19.78 -11.84 1.18
CA ASP A 76 21.21 -12.20 1.11
C ASP A 76 21.43 -13.66 1.53
N GLU A 77 20.81 -14.09 2.62
CA GLU A 77 20.92 -15.47 3.12
C GLU A 77 20.37 -16.50 2.12
N GLU A 78 19.28 -16.17 1.40
CA GLU A 78 18.69 -17.01 0.36
C GLU A 78 19.36 -16.85 -1.01
N GLY A 79 20.36 -15.96 -1.15
CA GLY A 79 20.98 -15.64 -2.43
C GLY A 79 20.03 -14.99 -3.42
N PHE A 80 18.95 -14.33 -2.95
CA PHE A 80 18.00 -13.64 -3.81
C PHE A 80 18.56 -12.25 -4.20
N PRO A 81 18.62 -11.93 -5.51
CA PRO A 81 19.17 -10.67 -5.97
C PRO A 81 18.41 -9.46 -5.46
N ARG A 82 19.04 -8.56 -4.75
CA ARG A 82 18.40 -7.38 -4.16
C ARG A 82 17.76 -6.45 -5.20
N GLU A 83 18.31 -6.37 -6.40
CA GLU A 83 17.74 -5.61 -7.51
C GLU A 83 16.40 -6.16 -8.04
N ARG A 84 16.06 -7.39 -7.66
CA ARG A 84 14.78 -8.02 -7.95
C ARG A 84 13.80 -7.95 -6.79
N LEU A 85 14.24 -7.42 -5.64
CA LEU A 85 13.39 -7.17 -4.48
C LEU A 85 12.78 -5.77 -4.58
N ILE A 86 11.47 -5.70 -4.51
CA ILE A 86 10.71 -4.45 -4.45
C ILE A 86 10.06 -4.37 -3.08
N LEU A 87 10.24 -3.25 -2.39
CA LEU A 87 9.55 -2.99 -1.12
C LEU A 87 8.33 -2.11 -1.36
N GLY A 88 7.22 -2.48 -0.75
CA GLY A 88 5.96 -1.75 -0.80
C GLY A 88 5.37 -1.48 0.58
N GLY A 89 4.76 -0.32 0.72
CA GLY A 89 3.89 -0.02 1.84
C GLY A 89 2.44 -0.27 1.44
N ASP A 90 1.72 -1.01 2.27
CA ASP A 90 0.34 -1.38 2.03
C ASP A 90 -0.57 -0.75 3.08
N HIS A 91 -1.75 -0.25 2.68
CA HIS A 91 -2.68 0.48 3.54
C HIS A 91 -2.00 1.59 4.37
N LEU A 92 -1.16 2.42 3.73
CA LEU A 92 -0.50 3.54 4.40
C LEU A 92 -1.42 4.76 4.45
N GLY A 93 -1.72 5.18 5.67
CA GLY A 93 -2.61 6.29 5.92
C GLY A 93 -2.90 6.47 7.41
N PRO A 94 -3.98 7.16 7.79
CA PRO A 94 -4.33 7.42 9.19
C PRO A 94 -4.89 6.19 9.93
N ASN A 95 -5.10 5.07 9.24
CA ASN A 95 -5.85 3.89 9.72
C ASN A 95 -5.35 3.37 11.08
N ALA A 96 -4.05 3.24 11.28
CA ALA A 96 -3.49 2.78 12.56
C ALA A 96 -3.87 3.70 13.74
N TRP A 97 -4.23 4.94 13.48
CA TRP A 97 -4.60 5.96 14.47
C TRP A 97 -6.05 6.44 14.32
N GLN A 98 -6.93 5.71 13.62
CA GLN A 98 -8.33 6.10 13.35
C GLN A 98 -9.16 6.42 14.60
N LYS A 99 -8.78 5.92 15.78
CA LYS A 99 -9.45 6.23 17.05
C LYS A 99 -9.10 7.63 17.61
N ARG A 100 -8.21 8.37 16.94
CA ARG A 100 -7.82 9.74 17.27
C ARG A 100 -8.53 10.75 16.36
N PRO A 101 -8.57 12.04 16.72
CA PRO A 101 -9.02 13.07 15.78
C PRO A 101 -8.22 13.06 14.47
N ALA A 102 -8.89 13.38 13.37
CA ALA A 102 -8.31 13.34 12.03
C ALA A 102 -6.99 14.11 11.89
N ALA A 103 -6.92 15.31 12.49
CA ALA A 103 -5.72 16.14 12.47
C ALA A 103 -4.50 15.44 13.10
N GLU A 104 -4.72 14.71 14.21
CA GLU A 104 -3.68 13.94 14.89
C GLU A 104 -3.30 12.70 14.11
N ALA A 105 -4.30 11.93 13.65
CA ALA A 105 -4.09 10.73 12.85
C ALA A 105 -3.32 11.04 11.56
N MET A 106 -3.66 12.12 10.86
CA MET A 106 -2.95 12.58 9.68
C MET A 106 -1.52 13.05 9.99
N THR A 107 -1.27 13.62 11.17
CA THR A 107 0.10 13.96 11.57
C THR A 107 0.97 12.71 11.68
N HIS A 108 0.45 11.63 12.24
CA HIS A 108 1.16 10.34 12.27
C HIS A 108 1.31 9.72 10.88
N ALA A 109 0.28 9.82 10.02
CA ALA A 109 0.32 9.31 8.66
C ALA A 109 1.40 9.99 7.81
N ARG A 110 1.61 11.31 7.96
CA ARG A 110 2.70 12.03 7.28
C ARG A 110 4.07 11.46 7.66
N VAL A 111 4.33 11.28 8.95
CA VAL A 111 5.59 10.70 9.45
C VAL A 111 5.77 9.26 8.97
N LEU A 112 4.68 8.49 8.91
CA LEU A 112 4.69 7.12 8.38
C LEU A 112 5.15 7.10 6.92
N ILE A 113 4.53 7.90 6.06
CA ILE A 113 4.88 7.99 4.62
C ILE A 113 6.34 8.41 4.45
N GLU A 114 6.77 9.44 5.17
CA GLU A 114 8.16 9.89 5.15
C GLU A 114 9.11 8.75 5.53
N ALA A 115 8.84 8.02 6.61
CA ALA A 115 9.67 6.91 7.06
C ALA A 115 9.75 5.75 6.04
N TYR A 116 8.64 5.40 5.41
CA TYR A 116 8.62 4.37 4.37
C TYR A 116 9.41 4.77 3.14
N VAL A 117 9.16 5.96 2.60
CA VAL A 117 9.84 6.44 1.40
C VAL A 117 11.32 6.63 1.66
N ALA A 118 11.71 7.28 2.76
CA ALA A 118 13.13 7.45 3.14
C ALA A 118 13.85 6.10 3.31
N ALA A 119 13.15 5.06 3.73
CA ALA A 119 13.67 3.69 3.80
C ALA A 119 13.77 2.99 2.43
N GLY A 120 13.33 3.61 1.34
CA GLY A 120 13.42 3.07 -0.02
C GLY A 120 12.25 2.19 -0.45
N PHE A 121 11.12 2.26 0.25
CA PHE A 121 9.88 1.62 -0.23
C PHE A 121 9.39 2.37 -1.48
N HIS A 122 9.18 1.61 -2.56
CA HIS A 122 8.92 2.18 -3.88
C HIS A 122 7.45 2.13 -4.29
N LYS A 123 6.69 1.12 -3.87
CA LYS A 123 5.23 1.04 -4.06
C LYS A 123 4.56 1.55 -2.79
N ILE A 124 3.70 2.55 -2.91
CA ILE A 124 2.99 3.19 -1.79
C ILE A 124 1.48 3.09 -2.04
N HIS A 125 0.79 2.32 -1.21
CA HIS A 125 -0.66 2.29 -1.20
C HIS A 125 -1.17 3.35 -0.23
N LEU A 126 -1.79 4.38 -0.79
CA LEU A 126 -2.39 5.49 -0.04
C LEU A 126 -3.82 5.11 0.34
N ASP A 127 -4.00 4.68 1.57
CA ASP A 127 -5.32 4.33 2.12
C ASP A 127 -5.76 5.34 3.18
N CYS A 128 -6.68 6.20 2.79
CA CYS A 128 -7.28 7.22 3.65
C CYS A 128 -8.79 7.02 3.85
N SER A 129 -9.29 5.81 3.61
CA SER A 129 -10.72 5.47 3.58
C SER A 129 -11.39 5.41 4.95
N MET A 130 -10.62 5.09 5.98
CA MET A 130 -11.18 4.92 7.32
C MET A 130 -11.46 6.25 7.98
N SER A 131 -12.69 6.40 8.50
CA SER A 131 -13.07 7.57 9.30
C SER A 131 -12.26 7.62 10.60
N CYS A 132 -11.69 8.78 10.91
CA CYS A 132 -11.12 9.06 12.23
C CYS A 132 -12.21 9.41 13.25
N ALA A 133 -11.83 9.62 14.51
CA ALA A 133 -12.78 9.77 15.61
C ALA A 133 -13.77 10.92 15.46
N ASP A 134 -13.38 11.99 14.76
CA ASP A 134 -14.19 13.21 14.52
C ASP A 134 -14.64 13.37 13.06
N ASP A 135 -14.42 12.34 12.23
CA ASP A 135 -14.86 12.34 10.83
C ASP A 135 -16.34 11.92 10.71
N PRO A 136 -17.02 12.32 9.63
CA PRO A 136 -18.31 11.76 9.28
C PRO A 136 -18.21 10.28 8.90
N VAL A 137 -19.28 9.53 9.14
CA VAL A 137 -19.38 8.12 8.74
C VAL A 137 -20.63 7.95 7.86
N PRO A 138 -20.49 7.52 6.60
CA PRO A 138 -19.25 7.20 5.89
C PRO A 138 -18.38 8.43 5.58
N LEU A 139 -17.07 8.20 5.39
CA LEU A 139 -16.15 9.27 5.02
C LEU A 139 -16.39 9.67 3.55
N PRO A 140 -16.60 10.97 3.24
CA PRO A 140 -16.76 11.42 1.86
C PRO A 140 -15.52 11.19 0.99
N ASP A 141 -15.71 10.70 -0.23
CA ASP A 141 -14.64 10.41 -1.20
C ASP A 141 -13.70 11.59 -1.42
N ALA A 142 -14.23 12.83 -1.39
CA ALA A 142 -13.43 14.03 -1.54
C ALA A 142 -12.41 14.21 -0.39
N ILE A 143 -12.75 13.82 0.83
CA ILE A 143 -11.84 13.84 1.97
C ILE A 143 -10.79 12.75 1.83
N VAL A 144 -11.18 11.55 1.40
CA VAL A 144 -10.26 10.44 1.11
C VAL A 144 -9.23 10.86 0.08
N ALA A 145 -9.67 11.42 -1.04
CA ALA A 145 -8.79 11.86 -2.12
C ALA A 145 -7.87 13.01 -1.71
N ALA A 146 -8.38 13.98 -0.94
CA ALA A 146 -7.57 15.10 -0.46
C ALA A 146 -6.46 14.62 0.50
N ARG A 147 -6.76 13.71 1.41
CA ARG A 147 -5.76 13.09 2.30
C ARG A 147 -4.74 12.27 1.51
N SER A 148 -5.18 11.50 0.51
CA SER A 148 -4.28 10.73 -0.36
C SER A 148 -3.34 11.65 -1.13
N ALA A 149 -3.83 12.77 -1.66
CA ALA A 149 -3.01 13.76 -2.35
C ALA A 149 -1.98 14.39 -1.40
N GLU A 150 -2.38 14.76 -0.19
CA GLU A 150 -1.48 15.30 0.84
C GLU A 150 -0.34 14.31 1.16
N LEU A 151 -0.66 13.03 1.35
CA LEU A 151 0.34 12.00 1.62
C LEU A 151 1.23 11.72 0.42
N ALA A 152 0.71 11.83 -0.81
CA ALA A 152 1.52 11.74 -2.03
C ALA A 152 2.53 12.89 -2.12
N GLU A 153 2.16 14.13 -1.76
CA GLU A 153 3.11 15.26 -1.71
C GLU A 153 4.27 15.00 -0.74
N ILE A 154 3.98 14.40 0.41
CA ILE A 154 5.02 13.98 1.35
C ILE A 154 5.94 12.94 0.71
N ALA A 155 5.38 11.92 0.06
CA ALA A 155 6.14 10.88 -0.59
C ALA A 155 7.06 11.41 -1.70
N GLU A 156 6.55 12.30 -2.57
CA GLU A 156 7.32 12.93 -3.63
C GLU A 156 8.47 13.77 -3.09
N ARG A 157 8.17 14.61 -2.11
CA ARG A 157 9.18 15.46 -1.46
C ARG A 157 10.27 14.60 -0.81
N THR A 158 9.89 13.60 -0.03
CA THR A 158 10.84 12.70 0.65
C THR A 158 11.72 11.96 -0.35
N ALA A 159 11.16 11.43 -1.43
CA ALA A 159 11.94 10.78 -2.47
C ALA A 159 12.98 11.73 -3.10
N ALA A 160 12.58 12.96 -3.40
CA ALA A 160 13.48 13.97 -3.96
C ALA A 160 14.60 14.37 -2.97
N GLU A 161 14.28 14.60 -1.71
CA GLU A 161 15.22 14.97 -0.65
C GLU A 161 16.27 13.88 -0.42
N HIS A 162 15.91 12.60 -0.56
CA HIS A 162 16.80 11.46 -0.39
C HIS A 162 17.44 10.97 -1.69
N GLY A 163 17.18 11.62 -2.84
CA GLY A 163 17.72 11.20 -4.14
C GLY A 163 17.22 9.81 -4.58
N LEU A 164 16.04 9.42 -4.13
CA LEU A 164 15.43 8.13 -4.44
C LEU A 164 14.56 8.23 -5.70
N PRO A 165 14.33 7.11 -6.41
CA PRO A 165 13.36 7.07 -7.49
C PRO A 165 11.97 7.46 -6.98
N PRO A 166 11.20 8.27 -7.75
CA PRO A 166 9.83 8.62 -7.36
C PRO A 166 8.96 7.37 -7.17
N PRO A 167 8.13 7.30 -6.12
CA PRO A 167 7.28 6.15 -5.85
C PRO A 167 6.24 5.92 -6.95
N VAL A 168 5.71 4.70 -7.01
CA VAL A 168 4.47 4.35 -7.70
C VAL A 168 3.36 4.21 -6.67
N TYR A 169 2.13 4.53 -7.06
CA TYR A 169 1.02 4.62 -6.12
C TYR A 169 -0.08 3.61 -6.42
N VAL A 170 -0.68 3.10 -5.37
CA VAL A 170 -2.00 2.48 -5.39
C VAL A 170 -2.93 3.39 -4.61
N ILE A 171 -4.13 3.61 -5.12
CA ILE A 171 -5.16 4.45 -4.50
C ILE A 171 -6.42 3.64 -4.25
N GLY A 172 -7.36 4.28 -3.58
CA GLY A 172 -8.66 3.69 -3.33
C GLY A 172 -8.65 2.81 -2.10
N THR A 173 -9.80 2.30 -1.86
CA THR A 173 -10.15 1.57 -0.69
C THR A 173 -11.08 0.47 -1.10
N GLU A 174 -11.42 -0.38 -0.18
CA GLU A 174 -12.45 -1.40 -0.35
C GLU A 174 -13.83 -0.73 -0.47
N VAL A 175 -14.13 -0.28 -1.69
CA VAL A 175 -15.41 0.33 -2.05
C VAL A 175 -16.41 -0.80 -2.33
N PRO A 176 -17.62 -0.83 -1.70
CA PRO A 176 -18.28 0.27 -1.01
C PRO A 176 -18.01 0.37 0.49
N ILE A 177 -17.42 -0.62 1.14
CA ILE A 177 -17.24 -0.65 2.59
C ILE A 177 -15.75 -0.60 2.94
N PRO A 178 -15.27 0.55 3.47
CA PRO A 178 -13.90 0.66 3.94
C PRO A 178 -13.58 -0.38 5.03
N GLY A 179 -12.47 -1.12 4.85
CA GLY A 179 -12.06 -2.18 5.76
C GLY A 179 -12.75 -3.53 5.55
N GLY A 180 -13.50 -3.68 4.46
CA GLY A 180 -14.19 -4.90 4.08
C GLY A 180 -15.49 -5.17 4.85
N GLU A 181 -16.23 -6.18 4.41
CA GLU A 181 -17.48 -6.56 5.07
C GLU A 181 -17.24 -7.27 6.41
N ALA A 182 -17.81 -6.72 7.47
CA ALA A 182 -17.73 -7.30 8.81
C ALA A 182 -18.66 -8.52 9.01
N SER A 183 -19.67 -8.73 8.12
CA SER A 183 -20.58 -9.86 8.19
C SER A 183 -21.12 -10.27 6.81
N LEU A 184 -21.26 -11.58 6.59
CA LEU A 184 -21.89 -12.15 5.41
C LEU A 184 -23.44 -11.98 5.39
N ALA A 185 -24.01 -11.39 6.41
CA ALA A 185 -25.47 -11.34 6.62
C ALA A 185 -26.18 -10.32 5.72
N GLU A 186 -25.49 -9.32 5.19
CA GLU A 186 -26.06 -8.23 4.40
C GLU A 186 -25.90 -8.40 2.88
N GLY A 187 -25.28 -9.49 2.43
CA GLY A 187 -25.03 -9.76 1.02
C GLY A 187 -23.74 -9.10 0.51
N LEU A 188 -23.10 -9.76 -0.45
CA LEU A 188 -21.85 -9.32 -1.06
C LEU A 188 -22.08 -8.06 -1.90
N GLN A 189 -21.42 -6.97 -1.55
CA GLN A 189 -21.39 -5.75 -2.35
C GLN A 189 -20.09 -5.66 -3.12
N VAL A 190 -20.17 -5.76 -4.45
CA VAL A 190 -19.00 -5.61 -5.33
C VAL A 190 -18.86 -4.16 -5.79
N THR A 191 -17.63 -3.72 -5.99
CA THR A 191 -17.36 -2.41 -6.59
C THR A 191 -17.90 -2.37 -8.01
N THR A 192 -18.86 -1.48 -8.27
CA THR A 192 -19.38 -1.29 -9.62
C THR A 192 -18.41 -0.51 -10.50
N PRO A 193 -18.42 -0.68 -11.84
CA PRO A 193 -17.61 0.14 -12.73
C PRO A 193 -17.88 1.65 -12.56
N ALA A 194 -19.11 2.04 -12.25
CA ALA A 194 -19.45 3.45 -12.00
C ALA A 194 -18.79 3.98 -10.71
N ALA A 195 -18.82 3.21 -9.62
CA ALA A 195 -18.15 3.57 -8.38
C ALA A 195 -16.63 3.67 -8.57
N ALA A 196 -16.03 2.70 -9.27
CA ALA A 196 -14.61 2.74 -9.60
C ALA A 196 -14.23 3.99 -10.44
N ALA A 197 -15.03 4.30 -11.45
CA ALA A 197 -14.81 5.50 -12.28
C ALA A 197 -14.94 6.80 -11.47
N GLN A 198 -15.89 6.87 -10.55
CA GLN A 198 -16.07 8.01 -9.65
C GLN A 198 -14.85 8.18 -8.73
N THR A 199 -14.39 7.12 -8.08
CA THR A 199 -13.20 7.14 -7.23
C THR A 199 -11.97 7.63 -7.99
N LEU A 200 -11.74 7.12 -9.21
CA LEU A 200 -10.65 7.58 -10.08
C LEU A 200 -10.77 9.08 -10.40
N ALA A 201 -11.95 9.54 -10.79
CA ALA A 201 -12.15 10.95 -11.15
C ALA A 201 -11.90 11.90 -9.98
N ILE A 202 -12.36 11.55 -8.78
CA ILE A 202 -12.19 12.38 -7.57
C ILE A 202 -10.70 12.41 -7.16
N HIS A 203 -10.00 11.27 -7.18
CA HIS A 203 -8.57 11.24 -6.91
C HIS A 203 -7.77 12.00 -7.96
N GLN A 204 -8.10 11.84 -9.25
CA GLN A 204 -7.45 12.60 -10.32
C GLN A 204 -7.57 14.11 -10.12
N GLN A 205 -8.76 14.57 -9.70
CA GLN A 205 -8.97 15.99 -9.40
C GLN A 205 -8.12 16.45 -8.19
N ALA A 206 -8.01 15.64 -7.15
CA ALA A 206 -7.18 15.98 -5.99
C ALA A 206 -5.67 16.00 -6.32
N PHE A 207 -5.23 15.18 -7.27
CA PHE A 207 -3.85 15.14 -7.76
C PHE A 207 -3.55 16.16 -8.87
N ASP A 208 -4.53 16.90 -9.37
CA ASP A 208 -4.30 17.91 -10.43
C ASP A 208 -3.70 19.20 -9.87
N THR A 209 -2.55 19.06 -9.24
CA THR A 209 -1.70 20.16 -8.76
C THR A 209 -0.35 20.13 -9.48
N PRO A 210 0.38 21.25 -9.60
CA PRO A 210 1.72 21.26 -10.20
C PRO A 210 2.68 20.25 -9.54
N GLN A 211 2.51 19.97 -8.26
CA GLN A 211 3.35 19.08 -7.45
C GLN A 211 3.04 17.59 -7.70
N LEU A 212 1.79 17.25 -8.04
CA LEU A 212 1.32 15.86 -8.10
C LEU A 212 0.93 15.37 -9.50
N ARG A 213 0.93 16.23 -10.51
CA ARG A 213 0.53 15.85 -11.88
C ARG A 213 1.37 14.69 -12.41
N ASP A 214 2.68 14.69 -12.16
CA ASP A 214 3.56 13.60 -12.54
C ASP A 214 3.38 12.37 -11.64
N ALA A 215 3.03 12.56 -10.36
CA ALA A 215 2.70 11.47 -9.44
C ALA A 215 1.43 10.72 -9.91
N TRP A 216 0.42 11.44 -10.41
CA TRP A 216 -0.78 10.82 -10.97
C TRP A 216 -0.46 9.84 -12.11
N GLN A 217 0.51 10.15 -12.97
CA GLN A 217 0.94 9.23 -14.03
C GLN A 217 1.58 7.94 -13.50
N ARG A 218 1.96 7.93 -12.23
CA ARG A 218 2.54 6.78 -11.52
C ARG A 218 1.55 6.08 -10.60
N VAL A 219 0.26 6.45 -10.65
CA VAL A 219 -0.82 5.64 -10.06
C VAL A 219 -1.00 4.40 -10.94
N ILE A 220 -0.68 3.23 -10.38
CA ILE A 220 -0.58 1.97 -11.13
C ILE A 220 -1.77 1.04 -10.92
N ALA A 221 -2.49 1.22 -9.83
CA ALA A 221 -3.65 0.41 -9.49
C ALA A 221 -4.61 1.18 -8.57
N MET A 222 -5.84 0.66 -8.53
CA MET A 222 -6.87 1.08 -7.59
C MET A 222 -7.41 -0.18 -6.90
N VAL A 223 -7.62 -0.09 -5.59
CA VAL A 223 -8.26 -1.17 -4.83
C VAL A 223 -9.75 -1.19 -5.13
N VAL A 224 -10.27 -2.38 -5.40
CA VAL A 224 -11.69 -2.64 -5.64
C VAL A 224 -12.10 -3.91 -4.91
N GLN A 225 -13.38 -4.03 -4.56
CA GLN A 225 -13.95 -5.25 -4.00
C GLN A 225 -14.60 -6.07 -5.13
N PRO A 226 -13.93 -7.12 -5.65
CA PRO A 226 -14.44 -7.88 -6.79
C PRO A 226 -15.38 -9.02 -6.38
N GLY A 227 -15.47 -9.32 -5.09
CA GLY A 227 -16.22 -10.49 -4.62
C GLY A 227 -16.17 -10.67 -3.12
N VAL A 228 -16.06 -11.93 -2.66
CA VAL A 228 -15.97 -12.26 -1.24
C VAL A 228 -14.76 -11.59 -0.63
N ASP A 229 -15.00 -10.99 0.52
CA ASP A 229 -14.05 -10.13 1.20
C ASP A 229 -12.76 -10.84 1.61
N LEU A 230 -11.68 -10.09 1.45
CA LEU A 230 -10.35 -10.42 1.95
C LEU A 230 -10.28 -10.40 3.49
N SER A 231 -11.26 -9.85 4.20
CA SER A 231 -11.30 -9.84 5.67
C SER A 231 -11.27 -11.24 6.27
N LEU A 232 -11.74 -12.25 5.56
CA LEU A 232 -11.58 -13.65 5.96
C LEU A 232 -10.12 -14.08 5.98
N ILE A 233 -9.24 -13.43 5.24
CA ILE A 233 -7.79 -13.66 5.26
C ILE A 233 -7.18 -13.10 6.54
N HIS A 234 -7.67 -11.99 7.05
CA HIS A 234 -7.24 -11.44 8.33
C HIS A 234 -7.62 -12.31 9.54
N ILE A 235 -8.67 -13.12 9.42
CA ILE A 235 -9.06 -14.09 10.46
C ILE A 235 -8.05 -15.25 10.55
N SER A 236 -7.33 -15.52 9.48
CA SER A 236 -6.33 -16.58 9.40
C SER A 236 -4.88 -16.09 9.60
N GLU A 237 -4.66 -14.84 10.00
CA GLU A 237 -3.32 -14.40 10.39
C GLU A 237 -2.79 -15.26 11.55
N PRO A 238 -1.57 -15.81 11.40
CA PRO A 238 -0.98 -16.73 12.40
C PRO A 238 -0.88 -16.16 13.82
N THR A 239 -0.88 -14.83 13.93
CA THR A 239 -0.84 -14.11 15.21
C THR A 239 -2.11 -14.26 16.06
N ARG A 240 -3.22 -14.75 15.49
CA ARG A 240 -4.46 -15.04 16.23
C ARG A 240 -4.64 -16.51 16.60
N LEU A 241 -3.75 -17.38 16.15
CA LEU A 241 -3.76 -18.82 16.49
C LEU A 241 -2.79 -19.18 17.62
N LEU A 242 -2.13 -18.19 18.20
CA LEU A 242 -1.30 -18.29 19.40
C LEU A 242 -1.97 -17.54 20.56
#